data_b6365167a58b7b622771e1756ae5206f
#
_entry.id   b6365167a58b7b622771e1756ae5206f
#
_cell.length_a   1.000
_cell.length_b   1.000
_cell.length_c   1.000
_cell.angle_alpha   90.00
_cell.angle_beta   90.00
_cell.angle_gamma   90.00
#
_symmetry.space_group_name_H-M   'P 1'
#
loop_
_entity.id
_entity.type
_entity.pdbx_description
1 polymer ?
#
loop_
_entity_poly.entity_id
_entity_poly.type
_entity_poly.pdbx_seq_one_letter_code
_entity_poly.pdbx_strand_id
1 'polypeptide(L)'
;MRRPRRTIVAAVVIVAFIVASPRSAQSDAAPLTVVAKIPLPDGKGRIDHLAYDAGRRRLYVAELGNDSVGIVDVARQRFERRVPGFAEPQGIAYLATTDAVYVSTAGDGFLRAFHAADMSKMASAKLGEDADNVRVDATAARVYVGFGGGGIAILDPGTLERLGDIPLRGHPEGFQLSATDERIFVNVPDAREIAVIGRFGEKQLSSWPVTEMRGNFPMAIDEAGGQVISVFRSPAHIASFQASTGKIVRAVEACGDADDVFVDARRLRVYVVCGEGVVDVLNKTTLERIARIQTASGARTGLFSPDADLLFIAARATPDSGAAVWVLKPGD
;
A
#
# COMPACT_ATOMS: atom_id res chain seq x y z
N MET A 1 -19.89 -89.81 -41.14
CA MET A 1 -18.89 -89.37 -40.14
C MET A 1 -18.38 -88.00 -40.55
N ARG A 2 -18.84 -86.94 -39.87
CA ARG A 2 -18.41 -85.55 -40.14
C ARG A 2 -17.58 -85.11 -38.95
N ARG A 3 -16.33 -84.63 -39.17
CA ARG A 3 -15.41 -84.10 -38.16
C ARG A 3 -15.75 -82.64 -37.88
N PRO A 4 -15.72 -82.18 -36.62
CA PRO A 4 -15.98 -80.78 -36.30
C PRO A 4 -14.75 -79.95 -36.57
N ARG A 5 -14.92 -78.76 -37.14
CA ARG A 5 -13.93 -77.73 -37.33
C ARG A 5 -13.74 -76.99 -35.97
N ARG A 6 -12.53 -76.93 -35.49
CA ARG A 6 -12.13 -76.07 -34.31
C ARG A 6 -11.83 -74.63 -34.80
N THR A 7 -12.60 -73.69 -34.34
CA THR A 7 -12.33 -72.29 -34.55
C THR A 7 -11.40 -71.81 -33.46
N ILE A 8 -10.21 -71.30 -33.83
CA ILE A 8 -9.24 -70.70 -32.92
C ILE A 8 -9.60 -69.18 -32.84
N VAL A 9 -10.01 -68.72 -31.67
CA VAL A 9 -10.17 -67.27 -31.36
C VAL A 9 -8.86 -66.76 -30.87
N ALA A 10 -8.19 -65.86 -31.61
CA ALA A 10 -7.01 -65.17 -31.20
C ALA A 10 -7.41 -63.93 -30.34
N ALA A 11 -7.05 -63.91 -29.08
CA ALA A 11 -7.22 -62.78 -28.20
C ALA A 11 -6.10 -61.82 -28.48
N VAL A 12 -6.42 -60.60 -28.96
CA VAL A 12 -5.49 -59.47 -29.07
C VAL A 12 -5.47 -58.76 -27.75
N VAL A 13 -4.35 -58.83 -27.04
CA VAL A 13 -4.09 -58.03 -25.81
C VAL A 13 -3.52 -56.70 -26.24
N ILE A 14 -4.32 -55.64 -26.12
CA ILE A 14 -3.86 -54.24 -26.30
C ILE A 14 -3.20 -53.78 -24.99
N VAL A 15 -1.88 -53.67 -24.96
CA VAL A 15 -1.13 -53.05 -23.87
C VAL A 15 -1.14 -51.56 -24.11
N ALA A 16 -1.95 -50.81 -23.35
CA ALA A 16 -1.93 -49.34 -23.33
C ALA A 16 -0.72 -48.83 -22.50
N PHE A 17 0.28 -48.31 -23.18
CA PHE A 17 1.35 -47.55 -22.51
C PHE A 17 0.81 -46.20 -22.07
N ILE A 18 0.61 -46.02 -20.75
CA ILE A 18 0.36 -44.69 -20.15
C ILE A 18 1.70 -43.97 -20.11
N VAL A 19 1.93 -43.10 -21.07
CA VAL A 19 3.06 -42.13 -21.01
C VAL A 19 2.72 -41.09 -19.96
N ALA A 20 3.25 -41.25 -18.78
CA ALA A 20 3.22 -40.20 -17.75
C ALA A 20 4.12 -39.05 -18.22
N SER A 21 3.52 -37.94 -18.68
CA SER A 21 4.24 -36.71 -18.95
C SER A 21 4.86 -36.22 -17.63
N PRO A 22 6.15 -35.92 -17.60
CA PRO A 22 6.76 -35.30 -16.40
C PRO A 22 6.05 -33.95 -16.18
N ARG A 23 5.33 -33.81 -15.06
CA ARG A 23 4.95 -32.48 -14.57
C ARG A 23 6.26 -31.77 -14.32
N SER A 24 6.54 -30.72 -15.12
CA SER A 24 7.57 -29.77 -14.82
C SER A 24 7.30 -29.28 -13.39
N ALA A 25 8.22 -29.55 -12.46
CA ALA A 25 8.20 -28.93 -11.14
C ALA A 25 8.34 -27.44 -11.40
N GLN A 26 7.22 -26.73 -11.35
CA GLN A 26 7.21 -25.28 -11.32
C GLN A 26 7.93 -24.94 -10.02
N SER A 27 9.08 -24.31 -10.13
CA SER A 27 9.81 -23.80 -8.97
C SER A 27 8.84 -22.86 -8.26
N ASP A 28 8.30 -23.28 -7.11
CA ASP A 28 7.52 -22.42 -6.21
C ASP A 28 8.49 -21.38 -5.61
N ALA A 29 8.91 -20.40 -6.43
CA ALA A 29 9.60 -19.23 -5.92
C ALA A 29 8.67 -18.56 -4.91
N ALA A 30 9.19 -18.27 -3.71
CA ALA A 30 8.42 -17.60 -2.67
C ALA A 30 7.78 -16.34 -3.27
N PRO A 31 6.47 -16.11 -3.06
CA PRO A 31 5.78 -14.99 -3.68
C PRO A 31 6.32 -13.62 -3.27
N LEU A 32 7.08 -13.57 -2.17
CA LEU A 32 7.74 -12.37 -1.68
C LEU A 32 8.98 -12.79 -0.86
N THR A 33 10.14 -12.22 -1.14
CA THR A 33 11.42 -12.59 -0.49
C THR A 33 12.12 -11.36 0.07
N VAL A 34 12.57 -11.42 1.33
CA VAL A 34 13.40 -10.36 1.93
C VAL A 34 14.78 -10.40 1.27
N VAL A 35 15.15 -9.34 0.56
CA VAL A 35 16.44 -9.22 -0.15
C VAL A 35 17.43 -8.32 0.56
N ALA A 36 16.96 -7.40 1.42
CA ALA A 36 17.81 -6.56 2.25
C ALA A 36 17.08 -6.06 3.50
N LYS A 37 17.88 -5.70 4.51
CA LYS A 37 17.44 -4.95 5.69
C LYS A 37 18.40 -3.79 5.85
N ILE A 38 17.95 -2.58 5.56
CA ILE A 38 18.77 -1.37 5.58
C ILE A 38 18.61 -0.72 6.95
N PRO A 39 19.62 -0.70 7.81
CA PRO A 39 19.52 -0.10 9.14
C PRO A 39 19.18 1.39 9.05
N LEU A 40 18.34 1.87 9.99
CA LEU A 40 18.09 3.28 10.26
C LEU A 40 18.75 3.62 11.60
N PRO A 41 20.02 4.05 11.63
CA PRO A 41 20.76 4.29 12.86
C PRO A 41 20.02 5.27 13.76
N ASP A 42 20.00 5.02 15.08
CA ASP A 42 19.32 5.84 16.08
C ASP A 42 17.82 6.05 15.85
N GLY A 43 17.19 5.20 15.04
CA GLY A 43 15.75 5.19 14.82
C GLY A 43 15.00 4.88 16.10
N LYS A 44 14.00 5.72 16.47
CA LYS A 44 13.22 5.61 17.71
C LYS A 44 11.74 5.63 17.40
N GLY A 45 10.97 4.95 18.24
CA GLY A 45 9.52 5.01 18.22
C GLY A 45 8.90 4.56 16.90
N ARG A 46 7.77 5.16 16.56
CA ARG A 46 6.99 4.84 15.36
C ARG A 46 7.68 5.39 14.11
N ILE A 47 7.64 4.61 13.04
CA ILE A 47 7.91 5.04 11.67
C ILE A 47 6.57 4.98 10.95
N ASP A 48 6.30 5.97 10.11
CA ASP A 48 5.06 6.07 9.37
C ASP A 48 5.27 5.83 7.86
N HIS A 49 4.67 6.62 7.00
CA HIS A 49 4.67 6.36 5.56
C HIS A 49 6.02 6.60 4.88
N LEU A 50 6.13 6.09 3.66
CA LEU A 50 7.33 6.16 2.84
C LEU A 50 7.00 6.73 1.46
N ALA A 51 7.99 7.40 0.84
CA ALA A 51 7.90 7.82 -0.55
C ALA A 51 9.18 7.43 -1.31
N TYR A 52 9.04 7.12 -2.61
CA TYR A 52 10.15 6.66 -3.42
C TYR A 52 10.37 7.55 -4.65
N ASP A 53 11.60 8.03 -4.79
CA ASP A 53 12.11 8.69 -5.99
C ASP A 53 12.79 7.63 -6.87
N ALA A 54 12.09 7.20 -7.92
CA ALA A 54 12.59 6.18 -8.83
C ALA A 54 13.83 6.66 -9.63
N GLY A 55 13.90 7.95 -9.95
CA GLY A 55 15.01 8.53 -10.69
C GLY A 55 16.33 8.49 -9.92
N ARG A 56 16.28 8.84 -8.63
CA ARG A 56 17.45 8.79 -7.73
C ARG A 56 17.60 7.45 -7.01
N ARG A 57 16.62 6.56 -7.12
CA ARG A 57 16.48 5.33 -6.33
C ARG A 57 16.62 5.60 -4.83
N ARG A 58 15.94 6.64 -4.36
CA ARG A 58 15.98 7.15 -3.00
C ARG A 58 14.63 6.96 -2.33
N LEU A 59 14.64 6.42 -1.12
CA LEU A 59 13.46 6.29 -0.28
C LEU A 59 13.50 7.36 0.81
N TYR A 60 12.38 8.04 1.00
CA TYR A 60 12.13 8.97 2.10
C TYR A 60 11.23 8.29 3.11
N VAL A 61 11.58 8.36 4.38
CA VAL A 61 10.94 7.64 5.48
C VAL A 61 10.48 8.64 6.53
N ALA A 62 9.18 8.71 6.78
CA ALA A 62 8.63 9.54 7.85
C ALA A 62 8.91 8.88 9.21
N GLU A 63 9.98 9.30 9.89
CA GLU A 63 10.39 8.78 11.20
C GLU A 63 9.66 9.58 12.30
N LEU A 64 8.36 9.29 12.52
CA LEU A 64 7.48 9.98 13.44
C LEU A 64 8.09 10.10 14.85
N GLY A 65 8.59 9.00 15.39
CA GLY A 65 9.19 8.98 16.74
C GLY A 65 10.57 9.66 16.85
N ASN A 66 11.13 10.13 15.73
CA ASN A 66 12.38 10.88 15.67
C ASN A 66 12.20 12.36 15.28
N ASP A 67 10.95 12.80 15.00
CA ASP A 67 10.68 14.14 14.47
C ASP A 67 11.53 14.47 13.22
N SER A 68 11.65 13.52 12.31
CA SER A 68 12.60 13.56 11.20
C SER A 68 12.14 12.82 9.97
N VAL A 69 12.80 13.08 8.84
CA VAL A 69 12.72 12.28 7.62
C VAL A 69 14.05 11.58 7.40
N GLY A 70 14.02 10.24 7.38
CA GLY A 70 15.15 9.41 6.99
C GLY A 70 15.29 9.34 5.47
N ILE A 71 16.52 9.36 4.96
CA ILE A 71 16.84 9.23 3.54
C ILE A 71 17.68 7.98 3.33
N VAL A 72 17.21 7.10 2.44
CA VAL A 72 17.84 5.81 2.14
C VAL A 72 18.19 5.70 0.66
N ASP A 73 19.44 5.38 0.37
CA ASP A 73 19.90 4.98 -0.98
C ASP A 73 19.56 3.49 -1.18
N VAL A 74 18.50 3.24 -1.92
CA VAL A 74 18.04 1.87 -2.18
C VAL A 74 19.01 1.10 -3.07
N ALA A 75 19.68 1.78 -4.01
CA ALA A 75 20.64 1.14 -4.90
C ALA A 75 21.89 0.65 -4.16
N ARG A 76 22.35 1.42 -3.18
CA ARG A 76 23.51 1.07 -2.35
C ARG A 76 23.13 0.35 -1.06
N GLN A 77 21.82 0.17 -0.82
CA GLN A 77 21.28 -0.46 0.39
C GLN A 77 21.83 0.18 1.68
N ARG A 78 21.83 1.51 1.75
CA ARG A 78 22.37 2.24 2.89
C ARG A 78 21.53 3.44 3.28
N PHE A 79 21.50 3.71 4.56
CA PHE A 79 21.02 4.98 5.09
C PHE A 79 21.98 6.11 4.68
N GLU A 80 21.45 7.19 4.12
CA GLU A 80 22.26 8.35 3.74
C GLU A 80 22.36 9.35 4.90
N ARG A 81 21.22 9.81 5.38
CA ARG A 81 21.14 10.82 6.44
C ARG A 81 19.72 10.95 6.99
N ARG A 82 19.61 11.65 8.12
CA ARG A 82 18.36 12.08 8.73
C ARG A 82 18.25 13.59 8.62
N VAL A 83 17.03 14.07 8.27
CA VAL A 83 16.70 15.49 8.24
C VAL A 83 15.74 15.75 9.41
N PRO A 84 16.16 16.51 10.43
CA PRO A 84 15.31 16.80 11.60
C PRO A 84 14.38 17.99 11.34
N GLY A 85 13.49 18.26 12.31
CA GLY A 85 12.64 19.46 12.33
C GLY A 85 11.24 19.25 11.78
N PHE A 86 10.74 18.02 11.89
CA PHE A 86 9.36 17.65 11.56
C PHE A 86 8.65 17.23 12.85
N ALA A 87 7.61 17.96 13.25
CA ALA A 87 6.82 17.58 14.43
C ALA A 87 5.88 16.42 14.08
N GLU A 88 6.24 15.21 14.49
CA GLU A 88 5.47 13.98 14.21
C GLU A 88 5.15 13.81 12.71
N PRO A 89 6.14 13.59 11.83
CA PRO A 89 5.90 13.40 10.40
C PRO A 89 5.15 12.08 10.16
N GLN A 90 4.05 12.15 9.43
CA GLN A 90 3.21 10.98 9.08
C GLN A 90 3.20 10.76 7.58
N GLY A 91 2.42 11.54 6.83
CA GLY A 91 2.33 11.39 5.39
C GLY A 91 3.55 11.94 4.66
N ILE A 92 3.96 11.23 3.62
CA ILE A 92 5.07 11.65 2.76
C ILE A 92 4.79 11.22 1.31
N ALA A 93 5.06 12.10 0.37
CA ALA A 93 4.92 11.82 -1.06
C ALA A 93 6.02 12.48 -1.88
N TYR A 94 6.40 11.87 -2.98
CA TYR A 94 7.31 12.44 -3.98
C TYR A 94 6.55 12.72 -5.28
N LEU A 95 6.76 13.90 -5.85
CA LEU A 95 6.20 14.28 -7.15
C LEU A 95 7.33 14.64 -8.11
N ALA A 96 7.51 13.83 -9.14
CA ALA A 96 8.60 13.98 -10.10
C ALA A 96 8.49 15.26 -10.95
N THR A 97 7.28 15.74 -11.26
CA THR A 97 7.07 16.93 -12.09
C THR A 97 7.54 18.24 -11.43
N THR A 98 7.55 18.27 -10.10
CA THR A 98 8.07 19.42 -9.31
C THR A 98 9.42 19.12 -8.69
N ASP A 99 9.90 17.89 -8.78
CA ASP A 99 11.08 17.36 -8.08
C ASP A 99 11.03 17.64 -6.57
N ALA A 100 9.85 17.45 -5.97
CA ALA A 100 9.59 17.80 -4.58
C ALA A 100 9.14 16.62 -3.74
N VAL A 101 9.55 16.64 -2.47
CA VAL A 101 9.04 15.78 -1.40
C VAL A 101 8.10 16.59 -0.53
N TYR A 102 6.89 16.09 -0.34
CA TYR A 102 5.86 16.67 0.50
C TYR A 102 5.77 15.87 1.79
N VAL A 103 5.80 16.55 2.92
CA VAL A 103 5.73 15.92 4.26
C VAL A 103 4.63 16.59 5.05
N SER A 104 3.65 15.83 5.47
CA SER A 104 2.66 16.26 6.47
C SER A 104 3.13 15.92 7.86
N THR A 105 2.78 16.77 8.82
CA THR A 105 3.17 16.63 10.22
C THR A 105 1.96 16.78 11.12
N ALA A 106 1.65 15.74 11.92
CA ALA A 106 0.51 15.74 12.82
C ALA A 106 0.69 16.72 14.00
N GLY A 107 1.89 16.78 14.57
CA GLY A 107 2.17 17.53 15.78
C GLY A 107 1.99 19.05 15.65
N ASP A 108 2.24 19.61 14.46
CA ASP A 108 2.05 21.04 14.21
C ASP A 108 1.07 21.37 13.07
N GLY A 109 0.50 20.33 12.41
CA GLY A 109 -0.55 20.47 11.41
C GLY A 109 -0.14 21.15 10.11
N PHE A 110 1.09 20.94 9.66
CA PHE A 110 1.60 21.52 8.41
C PHE A 110 1.76 20.48 7.30
N LEU A 111 1.61 20.94 6.07
CA LEU A 111 2.27 20.35 4.91
C LEU A 111 3.49 21.19 4.54
N ARG A 112 4.62 20.54 4.27
CA ARG A 112 5.86 21.17 3.83
C ARG A 112 6.37 20.53 2.56
N ALA A 113 6.85 21.34 1.61
CA ALA A 113 7.50 20.90 0.38
C ALA A 113 9.01 21.17 0.46
N PHE A 114 9.79 20.21 -0.03
CA PHE A 114 11.25 20.25 -0.04
C PHE A 114 11.78 19.82 -1.40
N HIS A 115 12.88 20.40 -1.85
CA HIS A 115 13.62 19.89 -3.01
C HIS A 115 14.10 18.45 -2.75
N ALA A 116 13.78 17.51 -3.63
CA ALA A 116 14.14 16.12 -3.44
C ALA A 116 15.67 15.88 -3.47
N ALA A 117 16.42 16.76 -4.12
CA ALA A 117 17.86 16.65 -4.23
C ALA A 117 18.57 16.77 -2.86
N ASP A 118 18.20 17.76 -2.06
CA ASP A 118 18.94 18.14 -0.84
C ASP A 118 18.07 18.34 0.41
N MET A 119 16.74 18.26 0.27
CA MET A 119 15.76 18.56 1.32
C MET A 119 15.78 20.01 1.79
N SER A 120 16.21 20.94 0.94
CA SER A 120 16.03 22.36 1.20
C SER A 120 14.54 22.74 1.09
N LYS A 121 14.05 23.58 2.03
CA LYS A 121 12.64 23.91 2.11
C LYS A 121 12.21 24.79 0.93
N MET A 122 11.10 24.42 0.28
CA MET A 122 10.47 25.19 -0.80
C MET A 122 9.29 26.03 -0.29
N ALA A 123 8.31 25.38 0.34
CA ALA A 123 7.06 25.98 0.76
C ALA A 123 6.51 25.31 2.02
N SER A 124 5.53 25.95 2.66
CA SER A 124 4.76 25.33 3.75
C SER A 124 3.37 25.93 3.84
N ALA A 125 2.39 25.10 4.17
CA ALA A 125 1.02 25.49 4.44
C ALA A 125 0.54 24.88 5.76
N LYS A 126 -0.12 25.68 6.59
CA LYS A 126 -0.80 25.18 7.79
C LYS A 126 -2.19 24.71 7.39
N LEU A 127 -2.50 23.44 7.70
CA LEU A 127 -3.77 22.81 7.33
C LEU A 127 -4.76 22.76 8.51
N GLY A 128 -4.26 22.43 9.67
CA GLY A 128 -5.01 22.15 10.88
C GLY A 128 -4.26 21.10 11.69
N GLU A 129 -4.82 20.66 12.78
CA GLU A 129 -4.25 19.57 13.58
C GLU A 129 -4.24 18.27 12.77
N ASP A 130 -3.34 17.34 13.13
CA ASP A 130 -3.29 15.98 12.61
C ASP A 130 -3.30 15.90 11.07
N ALA A 131 -2.31 16.58 10.45
CA ALA A 131 -2.09 16.46 9.01
C ALA A 131 -1.37 15.13 8.73
N ASP A 132 -2.06 14.24 8.01
CA ASP A 132 -1.62 12.86 7.81
C ASP A 132 -1.44 12.54 6.31
N ASN A 133 -2.10 11.54 5.80
CA ASN A 133 -1.92 10.98 4.46
C ASN A 133 -1.80 12.04 3.35
N VAL A 134 -0.76 11.91 2.53
CA VAL A 134 -0.51 12.80 1.37
C VAL A 134 -0.64 12.00 0.08
N ARG A 135 -1.37 12.56 -0.89
CA ARG A 135 -1.43 12.02 -2.26
C ARG A 135 -1.12 13.13 -3.26
N VAL A 136 -0.39 12.78 -4.31
CA VAL A 136 -0.01 13.71 -5.37
C VAL A 136 -0.66 13.31 -6.69
N ASP A 137 -1.15 14.30 -7.40
CA ASP A 137 -1.73 14.17 -8.73
C ASP A 137 -0.87 14.93 -9.73
N ALA A 138 -0.02 14.21 -10.44
CA ALA A 138 0.86 14.80 -11.46
C ALA A 138 0.07 15.37 -12.65
N THR A 139 -1.08 14.77 -12.98
CA THR A 139 -1.89 15.16 -14.15
C THR A 139 -2.66 16.45 -13.89
N ALA A 140 -3.29 16.55 -12.72
CA ALA A 140 -4.05 17.74 -12.34
C ALA A 140 -3.19 18.81 -11.67
N ALA A 141 -1.91 18.55 -11.43
CA ALA A 141 -1.01 19.39 -10.64
C ALA A 141 -1.65 19.77 -9.29
N ARG A 142 -1.87 18.76 -8.43
CA ARG A 142 -2.51 18.90 -7.10
C ARG A 142 -1.82 18.04 -6.07
N VAL A 143 -1.83 18.53 -4.84
CA VAL A 143 -1.49 17.75 -3.63
C VAL A 143 -2.73 17.68 -2.76
N TYR A 144 -3.07 16.50 -2.31
CA TYR A 144 -4.20 16.22 -1.41
C TYR A 144 -3.67 15.75 -0.07
N VAL A 145 -4.19 16.31 1.03
CA VAL A 145 -3.76 15.97 2.39
C VAL A 145 -4.97 15.79 3.29
N GLY A 146 -5.03 14.63 3.93
CA GLY A 146 -5.98 14.38 5.02
C GLY A 146 -5.58 15.16 6.27
N PHE A 147 -6.52 15.80 6.99
CA PHE A 147 -6.21 16.56 8.20
C PHE A 147 -7.38 16.67 9.15
N GLY A 148 -7.05 16.92 10.43
CA GLY A 148 -7.96 17.35 11.47
C GLY A 148 -9.12 16.42 11.75
N GLY A 149 -10.19 16.97 12.28
CA GLY A 149 -11.41 16.25 12.60
C GLY A 149 -12.27 15.86 11.40
N GLY A 150 -11.81 16.09 10.16
CA GLY A 150 -12.48 15.64 8.95
C GLY A 150 -12.35 16.60 7.76
N GLY A 151 -11.33 16.39 6.95
CA GLY A 151 -11.14 17.13 5.71
C GLY A 151 -10.00 16.62 4.85
N ILE A 152 -10.09 16.89 3.54
CA ILE A 152 -8.96 16.77 2.63
C ILE A 152 -8.69 18.17 2.06
N ALA A 153 -7.50 18.70 2.32
CA ALA A 153 -7.01 19.92 1.71
C ALA A 153 -6.50 19.63 0.29
N ILE A 154 -6.79 20.54 -0.63
CA ILE A 154 -6.30 20.53 -2.00
C ILE A 154 -5.34 21.70 -2.15
N LEU A 155 -4.08 21.44 -2.56
CA LEU A 155 -3.05 22.46 -2.64
C LEU A 155 -2.37 22.47 -4.03
N ASP A 156 -1.86 23.62 -4.40
CA ASP A 156 -0.94 23.76 -5.53
C ASP A 156 0.42 23.13 -5.16
N PRO A 157 1.00 22.29 -6.02
CA PRO A 157 2.23 21.56 -5.68
C PRO A 157 3.48 22.43 -5.62
N GLY A 158 3.50 23.59 -6.29
CA GLY A 158 4.67 24.49 -6.33
C GLY A 158 4.69 25.48 -5.18
N THR A 159 3.53 26.07 -4.85
CA THR A 159 3.40 27.14 -3.85
C THR A 159 2.84 26.69 -2.52
N LEU A 160 2.15 25.55 -2.49
CA LEU A 160 1.29 25.05 -1.40
C LEU A 160 0.15 26.02 -1.07
N GLU A 161 -0.25 26.87 -2.02
CA GLU A 161 -1.49 27.63 -1.91
C GLU A 161 -2.68 26.69 -1.78
N ARG A 162 -3.56 26.95 -0.82
CA ARG A 162 -4.76 26.15 -0.57
C ARG A 162 -5.83 26.48 -1.62
N LEU A 163 -6.13 25.53 -2.46
CA LEU A 163 -7.07 25.68 -3.57
C LEU A 163 -8.51 25.31 -3.19
N GLY A 164 -8.68 24.54 -2.12
CA GLY A 164 -9.98 24.13 -1.62
C GLY A 164 -9.86 23.10 -0.51
N ASP A 165 -11.01 22.78 0.08
CA ASP A 165 -11.18 21.74 1.08
C ASP A 165 -12.40 20.89 0.77
N ILE A 166 -12.28 19.61 1.05
CA ILE A 166 -13.38 18.67 0.99
C ILE A 166 -13.73 18.25 2.40
N PRO A 167 -14.86 18.71 2.96
CA PRO A 167 -15.27 18.33 4.31
C PRO A 167 -15.67 16.86 4.36
N LEU A 168 -15.27 16.17 5.44
CA LEU A 168 -15.60 14.80 5.75
C LEU A 168 -16.28 14.72 7.13
N ARG A 169 -16.94 13.60 7.42
CA ARG A 169 -17.65 13.38 8.69
C ARG A 169 -16.77 12.90 9.83
N GLY A 170 -15.49 12.74 9.60
CA GLY A 170 -14.48 12.30 10.56
C GLY A 170 -13.10 12.36 9.97
N HIS A 171 -12.08 12.05 10.76
CA HIS A 171 -10.68 12.04 10.31
C HIS A 171 -10.50 11.08 9.12
N PRO A 172 -9.90 11.55 7.99
CA PRO A 172 -9.57 10.70 6.87
C PRO A 172 -8.31 9.90 7.15
N GLU A 173 -8.42 8.60 7.02
CA GLU A 173 -7.29 7.68 7.00
C GLU A 173 -6.81 7.44 5.56
N GLY A 174 -6.41 6.23 5.20
CA GLY A 174 -5.98 5.91 3.84
C GLY A 174 -7.01 6.35 2.79
N PHE A 175 -6.56 7.09 1.79
CA PHE A 175 -7.38 7.47 0.65
C PHE A 175 -6.61 7.31 -0.66
N GLN A 176 -7.33 7.15 -1.77
CA GLN A 176 -6.74 6.94 -3.09
C GLN A 176 -7.47 7.77 -4.15
N LEU A 177 -6.67 8.32 -5.06
CA LEU A 177 -7.15 8.99 -6.26
C LEU A 177 -7.36 7.94 -7.35
N SER A 178 -8.57 7.85 -7.94
CA SER A 178 -8.76 6.97 -9.10
C SER A 178 -7.96 7.49 -10.29
N ALA A 179 -7.29 6.59 -10.99
CA ALA A 179 -6.58 6.92 -12.23
C ALA A 179 -7.50 6.90 -13.46
N THR A 180 -8.67 6.26 -13.36
CA THR A 180 -9.59 6.02 -14.47
C THR A 180 -10.81 6.94 -14.47
N ASP A 181 -11.10 7.57 -13.35
CA ASP A 181 -12.20 8.52 -13.22
C ASP A 181 -11.86 9.68 -12.26
N GLU A 182 -12.76 10.64 -12.13
CA GLU A 182 -12.56 11.85 -11.31
C GLU A 182 -13.00 11.65 -9.85
N ARG A 183 -12.75 10.47 -9.25
CA ARG A 183 -13.13 10.17 -7.88
C ARG A 183 -11.92 9.99 -6.95
N ILE A 184 -12.16 10.30 -5.70
CA ILE A 184 -11.30 9.97 -4.57
C ILE A 184 -12.11 9.09 -3.63
N PHE A 185 -11.54 7.98 -3.22
CA PHE A 185 -12.11 7.10 -2.20
C PHE A 185 -11.35 7.31 -0.90
N VAL A 186 -12.07 7.48 0.21
CA VAL A 186 -11.50 7.86 1.50
C VAL A 186 -12.06 6.97 2.60
N ASN A 187 -11.20 6.32 3.34
CA ASN A 187 -11.58 5.66 4.59
C ASN A 187 -11.84 6.71 5.68
N VAL A 188 -13.02 6.67 6.28
CA VAL A 188 -13.40 7.53 7.41
C VAL A 188 -13.90 6.64 8.57
N PRO A 189 -12.96 6.10 9.39
CA PRO A 189 -13.29 5.09 10.40
C PRO A 189 -14.32 5.56 11.43
N ASP A 190 -14.20 6.80 11.89
CA ASP A 190 -15.12 7.38 12.89
C ASP A 190 -16.55 7.51 12.36
N ALA A 191 -16.71 7.79 11.07
CA ALA A 191 -18.00 7.80 10.40
C ALA A 191 -18.48 6.41 9.96
N ARG A 192 -17.62 5.38 10.07
CA ARG A 192 -17.86 4.01 9.59
C ARG A 192 -18.26 3.98 8.13
N GLU A 193 -17.49 4.66 7.30
CA GLU A 193 -17.75 4.72 5.87
C GLU A 193 -16.49 4.71 5.03
N ILE A 194 -16.68 4.40 3.76
CA ILE A 194 -15.81 4.83 2.69
C ILE A 194 -16.52 5.99 2.01
N ALA A 195 -15.99 7.20 2.13
CA ALA A 195 -16.50 8.36 1.44
C ALA A 195 -16.02 8.37 -0.03
N VAL A 196 -16.91 8.71 -0.95
CA VAL A 196 -16.59 8.90 -2.36
C VAL A 196 -16.73 10.38 -2.68
N ILE A 197 -15.67 10.98 -3.18
CA ILE A 197 -15.54 12.42 -3.39
C ILE A 197 -15.25 12.68 -4.86
N GLY A 198 -15.77 13.77 -5.41
CA GLY A 198 -15.35 14.29 -6.72
C GLY A 198 -13.94 14.91 -6.63
N ARG A 199 -13.04 14.50 -7.51
CA ARG A 199 -11.63 14.93 -7.50
C ARG A 199 -11.45 16.45 -7.67
N PHE A 200 -12.36 17.08 -8.40
CA PHE A 200 -12.37 18.52 -8.66
C PHE A 200 -13.57 19.24 -8.04
N GLY A 201 -14.36 18.51 -7.25
CA GLY A 201 -15.55 19.03 -6.59
C GLY A 201 -15.36 19.12 -5.09
N GLU A 202 -15.88 20.14 -4.47
CA GLU A 202 -15.75 20.42 -3.05
C GLU A 202 -16.76 19.65 -2.18
N LYS A 203 -17.24 18.49 -2.62
CA LYS A 203 -18.28 17.75 -1.90
C LYS A 203 -18.18 16.23 -2.05
N GLN A 204 -18.70 15.56 -1.04
CA GLN A 204 -18.91 14.13 -1.06
C GLN A 204 -20.03 13.77 -2.04
N LEU A 205 -19.76 12.84 -2.95
CA LEU A 205 -20.70 12.33 -3.95
C LEU A 205 -21.59 11.22 -3.39
N SER A 206 -20.99 10.32 -2.61
CA SER A 206 -21.68 9.20 -1.95
C SER A 206 -20.91 8.71 -0.72
N SER A 207 -21.58 7.86 0.04
CA SER A 207 -21.04 7.19 1.23
C SER A 207 -21.34 5.71 1.15
N TRP A 208 -20.33 4.88 1.41
CA TRP A 208 -20.50 3.44 1.52
C TRP A 208 -20.35 3.02 2.98
N PRO A 209 -21.46 2.70 3.67
CA PRO A 209 -21.40 2.32 5.07
C PRO A 209 -20.68 0.98 5.26
N VAL A 210 -19.82 0.90 6.28
CA VAL A 210 -19.05 -0.30 6.67
C VAL A 210 -19.41 -0.70 8.09
N THR A 211 -20.65 -1.15 8.28
CA THR A 211 -21.28 -1.33 9.60
C THR A 211 -20.77 -2.55 10.37
N GLU A 212 -20.39 -3.61 9.67
CA GLU A 212 -19.97 -4.88 10.26
C GLU A 212 -18.47 -4.94 10.57
N MET A 213 -17.69 -4.06 9.96
CA MET A 213 -16.23 -3.96 10.12
C MET A 213 -15.88 -2.55 10.61
N ARG A 214 -14.79 -2.43 11.35
CA ARG A 214 -14.32 -1.16 11.94
C ARG A 214 -12.83 -0.96 11.74
N GLY A 215 -12.40 0.29 11.83
CA GLY A 215 -11.00 0.64 11.71
C GLY A 215 -10.50 0.36 10.29
N ASN A 216 -11.18 0.93 9.30
CA ASN A 216 -10.76 0.94 7.90
C ASN A 216 -9.63 1.97 7.75
N PHE A 217 -8.37 1.49 7.87
CA PHE A 217 -7.21 2.36 7.78
C PHE A 217 -6.62 2.34 6.36
N PRO A 218 -5.97 1.27 5.87
CA PRO A 218 -5.37 1.33 4.55
C PRO A 218 -6.38 1.12 3.42
N MET A 219 -6.04 1.70 2.27
CA MET A 219 -6.83 1.58 1.05
C MET A 219 -5.95 1.43 -0.18
N ALA A 220 -6.41 0.62 -1.14
CA ALA A 220 -5.85 0.53 -2.49
C ALA A 220 -6.97 0.50 -3.53
N ILE A 221 -6.64 0.81 -4.78
CA ILE A 221 -7.56 0.66 -5.92
C ILE A 221 -6.99 -0.38 -6.89
N ASP A 222 -7.81 -1.33 -7.27
CA ASP A 222 -7.60 -2.17 -8.44
C ASP A 222 -8.34 -1.53 -9.63
N GLU A 223 -7.66 -0.63 -10.33
CA GLU A 223 -8.25 0.09 -11.47
C GLU A 223 -8.74 -0.87 -12.56
N ALA A 224 -7.94 -1.87 -12.90
CA ALA A 224 -8.29 -2.84 -13.94
C ALA A 224 -9.48 -3.73 -13.55
N GLY A 225 -9.63 -4.05 -12.26
CA GLY A 225 -10.74 -4.81 -11.72
C GLY A 225 -11.95 -3.94 -11.33
N GLY A 226 -11.83 -2.61 -11.37
CA GLY A 226 -12.87 -1.67 -10.95
C GLY A 226 -13.25 -1.85 -9.48
N GLN A 227 -12.27 -2.10 -8.59
CA GLN A 227 -12.52 -2.36 -7.18
C GLN A 227 -11.70 -1.44 -6.28
N VAL A 228 -12.32 -1.02 -5.18
CA VAL A 228 -11.65 -0.39 -4.05
C VAL A 228 -11.43 -1.45 -2.99
N ILE A 229 -10.21 -1.53 -2.46
CA ILE A 229 -9.82 -2.49 -1.43
C ILE A 229 -9.55 -1.72 -0.14
N SER A 230 -10.17 -2.14 0.97
CA SER A 230 -9.91 -1.59 2.30
C SER A 230 -9.63 -2.71 3.29
N VAL A 231 -8.74 -2.45 4.25
CA VAL A 231 -8.45 -3.40 5.33
C VAL A 231 -8.94 -2.83 6.65
N PHE A 232 -9.54 -3.70 7.45
CA PHE A 232 -10.21 -3.39 8.71
C PHE A 232 -9.46 -4.04 9.87
N ARG A 233 -9.40 -3.35 11.00
CA ARG A 233 -8.73 -3.88 12.19
C ARG A 233 -9.66 -4.68 13.13
N SER A 234 -10.97 -4.48 13.05
CA SER A 234 -11.91 -5.14 13.96
C SER A 234 -13.25 -5.52 13.28
N PRO A 235 -13.46 -6.81 12.98
CA PRO A 235 -12.45 -7.87 12.96
C PRO A 235 -11.37 -7.61 11.89
N ALA A 236 -10.21 -8.25 12.02
CA ALA A 236 -9.12 -8.12 11.04
C ALA A 236 -9.52 -8.77 9.70
N HIS A 237 -9.98 -7.95 8.77
CA HIS A 237 -10.50 -8.37 7.48
C HIS A 237 -10.00 -7.45 6.37
N ILE A 238 -9.89 -8.00 5.18
CA ILE A 238 -9.76 -7.24 3.94
C ILE A 238 -11.06 -7.39 3.14
N ALA A 239 -11.55 -6.29 2.60
CA ALA A 239 -12.72 -6.32 1.73
C ALA A 239 -12.47 -5.56 0.43
N SER A 240 -13.03 -6.09 -0.66
CA SER A 240 -13.09 -5.39 -1.94
C SER A 240 -14.52 -4.93 -2.22
N PHE A 241 -14.63 -3.71 -2.74
CA PHE A 241 -15.88 -3.05 -3.06
C PHE A 241 -15.90 -2.73 -4.55
N GLN A 242 -17.02 -2.94 -5.21
CA GLN A 242 -17.20 -2.47 -6.57
C GLN A 242 -17.14 -0.94 -6.61
N ALA A 243 -16.17 -0.37 -7.31
CA ALA A 243 -15.92 1.07 -7.33
C ALA A 243 -17.10 1.92 -7.84
N SER A 244 -17.97 1.35 -8.68
CA SER A 244 -19.15 2.06 -9.21
C SER A 244 -20.34 2.09 -8.25
N THR A 245 -20.44 1.16 -7.29
CA THR A 245 -21.67 0.97 -6.47
C THR A 245 -21.41 0.92 -4.97
N GLY A 246 -20.16 0.66 -4.53
CA GLY A 246 -19.83 0.43 -3.13
C GLY A 246 -20.28 -0.93 -2.59
N LYS A 247 -20.80 -1.82 -3.43
CA LYS A 247 -21.17 -3.17 -2.99
C LYS A 247 -19.93 -3.98 -2.67
N ILE A 248 -19.94 -4.67 -1.52
CA ILE A 248 -18.90 -5.63 -1.17
C ILE A 248 -18.93 -6.77 -2.20
N VAL A 249 -17.79 -7.00 -2.84
CA VAL A 249 -17.57 -8.10 -3.77
C VAL A 249 -17.05 -9.31 -3.01
N ARG A 250 -16.10 -9.08 -2.10
CA ARG A 250 -15.50 -10.09 -1.22
C ARG A 250 -15.10 -9.47 0.10
N ALA A 251 -15.12 -10.29 1.15
CA ALA A 251 -14.53 -9.98 2.44
C ALA A 251 -13.94 -11.27 3.01
N VAL A 252 -12.69 -11.25 3.44
CA VAL A 252 -11.98 -12.38 4.02
C VAL A 252 -11.13 -11.94 5.20
N GLU A 253 -10.74 -12.89 6.05
CA GLU A 253 -9.81 -12.63 7.14
C GLU A 253 -8.43 -12.19 6.63
N ALA A 254 -7.83 -11.21 7.27
CA ALA A 254 -6.49 -10.69 7.01
C ALA A 254 -5.65 -10.68 8.29
N CYS A 255 -4.37 -10.29 8.17
CA CYS A 255 -3.52 -10.07 9.33
C CYS A 255 -3.96 -8.83 10.14
N GLY A 256 -3.65 -8.83 11.44
CA GLY A 256 -4.04 -7.78 12.38
C GLY A 256 -3.15 -6.53 12.34
N ASP A 257 -3.72 -5.41 12.75
CA ASP A 257 -3.05 -4.09 12.79
C ASP A 257 -2.47 -3.66 11.44
N ALA A 258 -3.26 -3.80 10.35
CA ALA A 258 -2.86 -3.35 9.02
C ALA A 258 -2.87 -1.81 8.93
N ASP A 259 -1.86 -1.24 8.26
CA ASP A 259 -1.75 0.20 8.00
C ASP A 259 -1.47 0.52 6.52
N ASP A 260 -0.97 -0.48 5.76
CA ASP A 260 -0.80 -0.33 4.32
C ASP A 260 -1.29 -1.55 3.53
N VAL A 261 -1.82 -1.28 2.34
CA VAL A 261 -2.25 -2.30 1.38
C VAL A 261 -1.92 -1.85 -0.03
N PHE A 262 -1.42 -2.77 -0.86
CA PHE A 262 -0.97 -2.48 -2.22
C PHE A 262 -1.47 -3.51 -3.21
N VAL A 263 -1.77 -3.05 -4.44
CA VAL A 263 -2.11 -3.91 -5.58
C VAL A 263 -0.89 -4.07 -6.48
N ASP A 264 -0.41 -5.29 -6.64
CA ASP A 264 0.52 -5.67 -7.69
C ASP A 264 -0.29 -6.19 -8.89
N ALA A 265 -0.59 -5.28 -9.81
CA ALA A 265 -1.38 -5.59 -11.00
C ALA A 265 -0.65 -6.56 -11.95
N ARG A 266 0.69 -6.52 -11.97
CA ARG A 266 1.52 -7.38 -12.82
C ARG A 266 1.40 -8.86 -12.41
N ARG A 267 1.39 -9.12 -11.09
CA ARG A 267 1.35 -10.51 -10.56
C ARG A 267 -0.03 -10.92 -10.07
N LEU A 268 -1.03 -10.04 -10.23
CA LEU A 268 -2.39 -10.25 -9.73
C LEU A 268 -2.41 -10.55 -8.22
N ARG A 269 -1.65 -9.78 -7.45
CA ARG A 269 -1.50 -9.93 -6.00
C ARG A 269 -1.92 -8.67 -5.24
N VAL A 270 -2.26 -8.87 -3.99
CA VAL A 270 -2.44 -7.82 -2.99
C VAL A 270 -1.48 -8.08 -1.84
N TYR A 271 -0.75 -7.05 -1.42
CA TYR A 271 0.14 -7.09 -0.25
C TYR A 271 -0.52 -6.31 0.89
N VAL A 272 -0.73 -6.95 2.04
CA VAL A 272 -1.24 -6.29 3.26
C VAL A 272 -0.13 -6.28 4.29
N VAL A 273 0.28 -5.09 4.71
CA VAL A 273 1.36 -4.89 5.69
C VAL A 273 0.77 -4.71 7.07
N CYS A 274 1.13 -5.59 8.01
CA CYS A 274 0.47 -5.72 9.30
C CYS A 274 1.41 -5.62 10.48
N GLY A 275 1.00 -4.86 11.51
CA GLY A 275 1.72 -4.69 12.76
C GLY A 275 1.92 -5.98 13.57
N GLU A 276 1.17 -7.04 13.28
CA GLU A 276 1.49 -8.39 13.79
C GLU A 276 2.90 -8.86 13.42
N GLY A 277 3.58 -8.17 12.51
CA GLY A 277 4.91 -8.53 12.02
C GLY A 277 4.85 -9.47 10.83
N VAL A 278 3.89 -9.29 9.97
CA VAL A 278 3.70 -10.09 8.76
C VAL A 278 3.27 -9.24 7.57
N VAL A 279 3.51 -9.77 6.37
CA VAL A 279 2.84 -9.35 5.14
C VAL A 279 1.99 -10.50 4.64
N ASP A 280 0.68 -10.31 4.54
CA ASP A 280 -0.19 -11.23 3.80
C ASP A 280 -0.08 -10.96 2.31
N VAL A 281 0.21 -12.00 1.53
CA VAL A 281 0.19 -11.98 0.07
C VAL A 281 -1.08 -12.69 -0.38
N LEU A 282 -1.97 -11.95 -1.03
CA LEU A 282 -3.28 -12.47 -1.43
C LEU A 282 -3.42 -12.50 -2.95
N ASN A 283 -4.26 -13.40 -3.45
CA ASN A 283 -4.72 -13.34 -4.83
C ASN A 283 -5.63 -12.10 -5.01
N LYS A 284 -5.33 -11.27 -5.98
CA LYS A 284 -6.06 -10.01 -6.23
C LYS A 284 -7.56 -10.20 -6.50
N THR A 285 -7.93 -11.29 -7.17
CA THR A 285 -9.31 -11.55 -7.60
C THR A 285 -10.14 -12.24 -6.51
N THR A 286 -9.55 -13.24 -5.84
CA THR A 286 -10.28 -14.06 -4.85
C THR A 286 -10.08 -13.57 -3.42
N LEU A 287 -9.07 -12.74 -3.16
CA LEU A 287 -8.55 -12.35 -1.86
C LEU A 287 -8.07 -13.53 -1.00
N GLU A 288 -8.00 -14.74 -1.56
CA GLU A 288 -7.42 -15.88 -0.87
C GLU A 288 -5.94 -15.67 -0.60
N ARG A 289 -5.50 -16.03 0.61
CA ARG A 289 -4.10 -15.88 1.01
C ARG A 289 -3.22 -16.91 0.30
N ILE A 290 -2.27 -16.41 -0.50
CA ILE A 290 -1.25 -17.18 -1.19
C ILE A 290 -0.12 -17.52 -0.21
N ALA A 291 0.30 -16.54 0.60
CA ALA A 291 1.39 -16.68 1.57
C ALA A 291 1.27 -15.66 2.70
N ARG A 292 1.96 -15.96 3.80
CA ARG A 292 2.21 -15.04 4.92
C ARG A 292 3.70 -14.95 5.16
N ILE A 293 4.27 -13.76 4.97
CA ILE A 293 5.70 -13.51 5.05
C ILE A 293 6.01 -12.86 6.39
N GLN A 294 6.92 -13.44 7.16
CA GLN A 294 7.33 -12.88 8.46
C GLN A 294 8.16 -11.62 8.26
N THR A 295 7.83 -10.59 9.02
CA THR A 295 8.55 -9.32 9.11
C THR A 295 8.87 -8.99 10.58
N ALA A 296 9.03 -7.72 10.92
CA ALA A 296 9.27 -7.30 12.30
C ALA A 296 7.95 -6.95 13.00
N SER A 297 7.83 -7.29 14.28
CA SER A 297 6.67 -6.90 15.09
C SER A 297 6.51 -5.38 15.11
N GLY A 298 5.29 -4.90 14.87
CA GLY A 298 4.93 -3.50 14.76
C GLY A 298 5.32 -2.82 13.44
N ALA A 299 5.85 -3.57 12.45
CA ALA A 299 6.15 -3.08 11.10
C ALA A 299 4.88 -3.13 10.26
N ARG A 300 4.04 -2.09 10.34
CA ARG A 300 2.72 -2.02 9.73
C ARG A 300 2.63 -1.10 8.52
N THR A 301 3.63 -0.24 8.34
CA THR A 301 3.71 0.70 7.21
C THR A 301 4.74 0.25 6.19
N GLY A 302 4.48 0.53 4.93
CA GLY A 302 5.33 0.15 3.82
C GLY A 302 5.10 0.98 2.58
N LEU A 303 5.72 0.56 1.47
CA LEU A 303 5.51 1.13 0.14
C LEU A 303 5.81 0.07 -0.91
N PHE A 304 4.86 -0.25 -1.75
CA PHE A 304 5.12 -1.01 -2.97
C PHE A 304 5.41 -0.04 -4.12
N SER A 305 6.57 -0.19 -4.73
CA SER A 305 6.94 0.55 -5.93
C SER A 305 6.94 -0.39 -7.14
N PRO A 306 5.99 -0.27 -8.07
CA PRO A 306 5.99 -1.03 -9.32
C PRO A 306 7.24 -0.76 -10.16
N ASP A 307 7.74 0.49 -10.18
CA ASP A 307 8.93 0.89 -10.95
C ASP A 307 10.21 0.25 -10.43
N ALA A 308 10.35 0.10 -9.12
CA ALA A 308 11.47 -0.59 -8.51
C ALA A 308 11.28 -2.11 -8.49
N ASP A 309 10.06 -2.59 -8.64
CA ASP A 309 9.63 -3.97 -8.41
C ASP A 309 10.02 -4.45 -7.01
N LEU A 310 9.76 -3.59 -6.01
CA LEU A 310 10.11 -3.82 -4.60
C LEU A 310 8.96 -3.40 -3.67
N LEU A 311 8.83 -4.12 -2.57
CA LEU A 311 8.04 -3.74 -1.41
C LEU A 311 8.98 -3.35 -0.28
N PHE A 312 8.86 -2.11 0.20
CA PHE A 312 9.58 -1.60 1.36
C PHE A 312 8.70 -1.70 2.60
N ILE A 313 9.26 -2.13 3.72
CA ILE A 313 8.58 -2.22 5.01
C ILE A 313 9.36 -1.43 6.04
N ALA A 314 8.71 -0.54 6.76
CA ALA A 314 9.31 0.24 7.83
C ALA A 314 9.25 -0.55 9.15
N ALA A 315 10.38 -1.08 9.58
CA ALA A 315 10.52 -1.78 10.85
C ALA A 315 11.05 -0.82 11.91
N ARG A 316 10.22 -0.50 12.91
CA ARG A 316 10.63 0.31 14.06
C ARG A 316 11.63 -0.43 14.94
N ALA A 317 12.41 0.30 15.74
CA ALA A 317 13.25 -0.30 16.76
C ALA A 317 12.43 -1.04 17.81
N THR A 318 12.94 -2.16 18.25
CA THR A 318 12.45 -2.96 19.37
C THR A 318 13.60 -3.16 20.38
N PRO A 319 13.36 -3.70 21.61
CA PRO A 319 14.45 -4.04 22.52
C PRO A 319 15.51 -4.94 21.91
N ASP A 320 15.12 -5.81 20.95
CA ASP A 320 15.99 -6.85 20.38
C ASP A 320 16.56 -6.48 19.00
N SER A 321 16.08 -5.39 18.38
CA SER A 321 16.52 -4.98 17.03
C SER A 321 16.43 -3.49 16.80
N GLY A 322 17.42 -2.92 16.08
CA GLY A 322 17.36 -1.55 15.61
C GLY A 322 16.28 -1.33 14.54
N ALA A 323 15.92 -0.06 14.33
CA ALA A 323 15.04 0.33 13.24
C ALA A 323 15.69 0.03 11.87
N ALA A 324 14.89 -0.37 10.89
CA ALA A 324 15.38 -0.68 9.55
C ALA A 324 14.28 -0.56 8.49
N VAL A 325 14.67 -0.30 7.25
CA VAL A 325 13.82 -0.56 6.08
C VAL A 325 14.12 -1.98 5.59
N TRP A 326 13.11 -2.84 5.60
CA TRP A 326 13.20 -4.14 4.96
C TRP A 326 12.81 -4.00 3.50
N VAL A 327 13.61 -4.58 2.61
CA VAL A 327 13.37 -4.57 1.17
C VAL A 327 12.99 -5.99 0.77
N LEU A 328 11.79 -6.11 0.21
CA LEU A 328 11.25 -7.38 -0.24
C LEU A 328 11.06 -7.35 -1.75
N LYS A 329 11.45 -8.43 -2.41
CA LYS A 329 11.27 -8.60 -3.84
C LYS A 329 10.13 -9.57 -4.12
N PRO A 330 9.12 -9.17 -4.90
CA PRO A 330 8.12 -10.10 -5.40
C PRO A 330 8.73 -11.16 -6.32
N GLY A 331 8.37 -12.43 -6.09
CA GLY A 331 8.64 -13.53 -7.02
C GLY A 331 7.64 -13.52 -8.18
N ASP A 332 8.00 -14.08 -9.30
CA ASP A 332 7.13 -14.18 -10.49
C ASP A 332 5.96 -15.15 -10.30
#